data_82c23a10b0f26ed21f3cd4b8abd3791d
#
_entry.id   82c23a10b0f26ed21f3cd4b8abd3791d
#
_cell.length_a   1.000
_cell.length_b   1.000
_cell.length_c   1.000
_cell.angle_alpha   90.00
_cell.angle_beta   90.00
_cell.angle_gamma   90.00
#
_symmetry.space_group_name_H-M   'P 1'
#
loop_
_entity.id
_entity.type
_entity.pdbx_description
1 polymer ?
#
loop_
_entity_poly.entity_id
_entity_poly.type
_entity_poly.pdbx_seq_one_letter_code
_entity_poly.pdbx_strand_id
1 'polypeptide(L)'
;MKSGMIVHGIPGSPYVRAALLALEEKGAEYELAAMQFGTLKQQPHLSRHPFGRIPAFEHDGWMLYETQAIMRYVDAVVPGPRLQPEEPRAAARMNQLMGITDWYVMRQVSMPITRNRVVAPRVNRPVDENEIVGAIPNARICVAEIARLLDGHPWMAGDAISLADLLLAAHLSMFAQAPEGGTILREHENLSGWLARIEGRPSMKATTWDRLLERVAAAA
;
A
#
# COMPACT_ATOMS: atom_id res chain seq x y z
N MET A 1 -27.71 3.81 -6.03
CA MET A 1 -27.35 2.39 -5.90
C MET A 1 -26.01 2.36 -5.16
N LYS A 2 -25.86 1.55 -4.11
CA LYS A 2 -24.52 1.38 -3.50
C LYS A 2 -23.56 0.91 -4.59
N SER A 3 -22.38 1.50 -4.68
CA SER A 3 -21.32 1.01 -5.55
C SER A 3 -21.12 -0.48 -5.26
N GLY A 4 -21.15 -1.32 -6.30
CA GLY A 4 -20.89 -2.76 -6.17
C GLY A 4 -19.42 -3.11 -5.92
N MET A 5 -18.59 -2.16 -5.45
CA MET A 5 -17.15 -2.35 -5.23
C MET A 5 -16.89 -2.82 -3.80
N ILE A 6 -16.27 -4.00 -3.66
CA ILE A 6 -15.93 -4.60 -2.37
C ILE A 6 -14.44 -4.97 -2.36
N VAL A 7 -13.72 -4.55 -1.32
CA VAL A 7 -12.34 -4.95 -1.07
C VAL A 7 -12.32 -5.99 0.04
N HIS A 8 -11.90 -7.20 -0.25
CA HIS A 8 -11.71 -8.26 0.74
C HIS A 8 -10.28 -8.23 1.25
N GLY A 9 -10.08 -7.92 2.53
CA GLY A 9 -8.73 -7.80 3.05
C GLY A 9 -8.64 -7.53 4.54
N ILE A 10 -7.43 -7.59 5.07
CA ILE A 10 -7.14 -7.32 6.48
C ILE A 10 -6.77 -5.84 6.63
N PRO A 11 -7.48 -5.07 7.49
CA PRO A 11 -7.01 -3.74 7.88
C PRO A 11 -5.57 -3.79 8.39
N GLY A 12 -4.72 -2.87 7.99
CA GLY A 12 -3.29 -2.88 8.32
C GLY A 12 -2.40 -3.58 7.29
N SER A 13 -2.95 -4.25 6.26
CA SER A 13 -2.16 -4.70 5.12
C SER A 13 -1.80 -3.53 4.21
N PRO A 14 -0.51 -3.28 3.90
CA PRO A 14 -0.15 -2.20 2.98
C PRO A 14 -0.72 -2.40 1.57
N TYR A 15 -0.86 -3.63 1.09
CA TYR A 15 -1.47 -3.91 -0.20
C TYR A 15 -2.99 -3.64 -0.21
N VAL A 16 -3.68 -4.00 0.86
CA VAL A 16 -5.11 -3.63 1.01
C VAL A 16 -5.23 -2.12 1.04
N ARG A 17 -4.40 -1.45 1.84
CA ARG A 17 -4.39 0.02 1.93
C ARG A 17 -4.13 0.68 0.58
N ALA A 18 -3.21 0.17 -0.24
CA ALA A 18 -2.93 0.73 -1.57
C ALA A 18 -4.16 0.66 -2.50
N ALA A 19 -4.91 -0.44 -2.49
CA ALA A 19 -6.15 -0.54 -3.24
C ALA A 19 -7.21 0.45 -2.73
N LEU A 20 -7.34 0.59 -1.40
CA LEU A 20 -8.25 1.57 -0.79
C LEU A 20 -7.83 3.01 -1.11
N LEU A 21 -6.53 3.31 -1.13
CA LEU A 21 -6.02 4.64 -1.51
C LEU A 21 -6.42 5.01 -2.94
N ALA A 22 -6.36 4.07 -3.88
CA ALA A 22 -6.81 4.31 -5.24
C ALA A 22 -8.32 4.64 -5.30
N LEU A 23 -9.14 3.92 -4.53
CA LEU A 23 -10.58 4.18 -4.42
C LEU A 23 -10.87 5.56 -3.78
N GLU A 24 -10.19 5.90 -2.69
CA GLU A 24 -10.34 7.19 -1.99
C GLU A 24 -9.88 8.36 -2.87
N GLU A 25 -8.77 8.25 -3.61
CA GLU A 25 -8.30 9.29 -4.53
C GLU A 25 -9.25 9.52 -5.71
N LYS A 26 -9.98 8.49 -6.11
CA LYS A 26 -11.03 8.57 -7.14
C LYS A 26 -12.40 8.99 -6.57
N GLY A 27 -12.55 9.11 -5.26
CA GLY A 27 -13.82 9.41 -4.61
C GLY A 27 -14.87 8.31 -4.78
N ALA A 28 -14.43 7.06 -4.94
CA ALA A 28 -15.32 5.92 -5.13
C ALA A 28 -16.01 5.52 -3.83
N GLU A 29 -17.28 5.14 -3.92
CA GLU A 29 -17.94 4.40 -2.84
C GLU A 29 -17.50 2.93 -2.88
N TYR A 30 -17.15 2.36 -1.74
CA TYR A 30 -16.73 0.97 -1.64
C TYR A 30 -17.00 0.41 -0.25
N GLU A 31 -17.05 -0.91 -0.15
CA GLU A 31 -17.10 -1.66 1.10
C GLU A 31 -15.72 -2.32 1.37
N LEU A 32 -15.26 -2.25 2.63
CA LEU A 32 -14.17 -3.10 3.10
C LEU A 32 -14.75 -4.32 3.84
N ALA A 33 -14.79 -5.45 3.16
CA ALA A 33 -15.10 -6.75 3.75
C ALA A 33 -13.88 -7.23 4.54
N ALA A 34 -13.81 -6.81 5.80
CA ALA A 34 -12.65 -7.05 6.65
C ALA A 34 -12.47 -8.53 6.98
N MET A 35 -11.25 -9.01 6.84
CA MET A 35 -10.85 -10.39 7.12
C MET A 35 -9.99 -10.47 8.38
N GLN A 36 -9.99 -11.65 9.01
CA GLN A 36 -9.15 -11.91 10.18
C GLN A 36 -7.81 -12.56 9.78
N PHE A 37 -6.79 -12.31 10.59
CA PHE A 37 -5.52 -13.02 10.46
C PHE A 37 -5.73 -14.54 10.61
N GLY A 38 -5.07 -15.31 9.73
CA GLY A 38 -5.18 -16.78 9.74
C GLY A 38 -6.24 -17.37 8.81
N THR A 39 -7.16 -16.55 8.25
CA THR A 39 -8.24 -17.04 7.38
C THR A 39 -7.91 -17.05 5.89
N LEU A 40 -6.76 -16.49 5.49
CA LEU A 40 -6.39 -16.29 4.08
C LEU A 40 -6.29 -17.57 3.25
N LYS A 41 -6.02 -18.71 3.89
CA LYS A 41 -5.92 -20.03 3.23
C LYS A 41 -7.16 -20.90 3.48
N GLN A 42 -8.30 -20.29 3.72
CA GLN A 42 -9.58 -20.98 3.98
C GLN A 42 -10.65 -20.50 2.99
N GLN A 43 -11.67 -21.34 2.79
CA GLN A 43 -12.87 -20.91 2.09
C GLN A 43 -13.68 -19.92 2.98
N PRO A 44 -14.35 -18.96 2.39
CA PRO A 44 -14.54 -18.72 0.95
C PRO A 44 -13.42 -17.89 0.28
N HIS A 45 -12.37 -17.47 1.04
CA HIS A 45 -11.35 -16.57 0.49
C HIS A 45 -10.54 -17.20 -0.65
N LEU A 46 -10.22 -18.49 -0.59
CA LEU A 46 -9.49 -19.17 -1.66
C LEU A 46 -10.25 -19.16 -3.01
N SER A 47 -11.58 -19.08 -2.99
CA SER A 47 -12.36 -18.90 -4.22
C SER A 47 -12.22 -17.49 -4.81
N ARG A 48 -11.89 -16.47 -3.98
CA ARG A 48 -11.65 -15.09 -4.42
C ARG A 48 -10.22 -14.85 -4.83
N HIS A 49 -9.27 -15.49 -4.13
CA HIS A 49 -7.83 -15.34 -4.35
C HIS A 49 -7.13 -16.70 -4.20
N PRO A 50 -6.87 -17.42 -5.29
CA PRO A 50 -6.40 -18.81 -5.24
C PRO A 50 -5.04 -18.98 -4.56
N PHE A 51 -4.22 -17.94 -4.49
CA PHE A 51 -2.93 -17.95 -3.78
C PHE A 51 -3.03 -17.61 -2.28
N GLY A 52 -4.24 -17.36 -1.75
CA GLY A 52 -4.46 -17.01 -0.35
C GLY A 52 -3.75 -15.74 0.06
N ARG A 53 -3.80 -14.71 -0.80
CA ARG A 53 -3.27 -13.36 -0.56
C ARG A 53 -4.40 -12.35 -0.45
N ILE A 54 -4.07 -11.12 -0.11
CA ILE A 54 -4.95 -9.96 -0.04
C ILE A 54 -4.28 -8.74 -0.68
N PRO A 55 -5.10 -7.84 -1.26
CA PRO A 55 -6.56 -7.84 -1.37
C PRO A 55 -7.09 -8.77 -2.46
N ALA A 56 -8.37 -9.20 -2.33
CA ALA A 56 -9.21 -9.54 -3.45
C ALA A 56 -10.25 -8.42 -3.61
N PHE A 57 -10.67 -8.15 -4.83
CA PHE A 57 -11.58 -7.06 -5.19
C PHE A 57 -12.76 -7.62 -5.98
N GLU A 58 -13.94 -7.13 -5.68
CA GLU A 58 -15.17 -7.46 -6.39
C GLU A 58 -15.82 -6.19 -6.93
N HIS A 59 -16.29 -6.23 -8.17
CA HIS A 59 -17.10 -5.16 -8.75
C HIS A 59 -18.29 -5.79 -9.50
N ASP A 60 -19.48 -5.60 -8.95
CA ASP A 60 -20.73 -6.15 -9.50
C ASP A 60 -20.68 -7.66 -9.76
N GLY A 61 -20.08 -8.41 -8.83
CA GLY A 61 -19.91 -9.87 -8.90
C GLY A 61 -18.68 -10.34 -9.70
N TRP A 62 -17.97 -9.44 -10.38
CA TRP A 62 -16.72 -9.77 -11.05
C TRP A 62 -15.53 -9.67 -10.08
N MET A 63 -14.71 -10.72 -10.03
CA MET A 63 -13.60 -10.84 -9.10
C MET A 63 -12.26 -10.49 -9.76
N LEU A 64 -11.44 -9.70 -9.05
CA LEU A 64 -10.08 -9.35 -9.44
C LEU A 64 -9.14 -9.48 -8.23
N TYR A 65 -7.93 -9.95 -8.42
CA TYR A 65 -6.86 -9.93 -7.43
C TYR A 65 -5.56 -9.37 -8.05
N GLU A 66 -4.48 -9.26 -7.28
CA GLU A 66 -3.27 -8.48 -7.53
C GLU A 66 -3.50 -6.97 -7.37
N THR A 67 -2.86 -6.41 -6.36
CA THR A 67 -3.04 -4.99 -5.96
C THR A 67 -2.84 -4.04 -7.13
N GLN A 68 -1.80 -4.24 -7.93
CA GLN A 68 -1.53 -3.36 -9.07
C GLN A 68 -2.63 -3.46 -10.15
N ALA A 69 -3.18 -4.64 -10.38
CA ALA A 69 -4.30 -4.82 -11.32
C ALA A 69 -5.55 -4.11 -10.81
N ILE A 70 -5.85 -4.26 -9.50
CA ILE A 70 -6.98 -3.59 -8.85
C ILE A 70 -6.84 -2.07 -8.96
N MET A 71 -5.68 -1.51 -8.62
CA MET A 71 -5.45 -0.06 -8.67
C MET A 71 -5.60 0.50 -10.09
N ARG A 72 -5.08 -0.20 -11.10
CA ARG A 72 -5.23 0.21 -12.51
C ARG A 72 -6.68 0.11 -12.99
N TYR A 73 -7.38 -0.95 -12.60
CA TYR A 73 -8.78 -1.12 -12.92
C TYR A 73 -9.63 0.02 -12.31
N VAL A 74 -9.44 0.29 -11.03
CA VAL A 74 -10.14 1.39 -10.34
C VAL A 74 -9.89 2.72 -11.04
N ASP A 75 -8.63 3.04 -11.38
CA ASP A 75 -8.31 4.27 -12.10
C ASP A 75 -8.99 4.35 -13.48
N ALA A 76 -9.15 3.23 -14.17
CA ALA A 76 -9.76 3.17 -15.49
C ALA A 76 -11.28 3.31 -15.47
N VAL A 77 -11.97 2.73 -14.46
CA VAL A 77 -13.43 2.65 -14.44
C VAL A 77 -14.11 3.70 -13.57
N VAL A 78 -13.42 4.24 -12.56
CA VAL A 78 -13.97 5.27 -11.68
C VAL A 78 -13.63 6.66 -12.25
N PRO A 79 -14.62 7.52 -12.51
CA PRO A 79 -14.37 8.91 -12.89
C PRO A 79 -13.55 9.65 -11.85
N GLY A 80 -12.82 10.68 -12.26
CA GLY A 80 -12.04 11.53 -11.37
C GLY A 80 -10.59 11.72 -11.82
N PRO A 81 -9.70 12.23 -10.98
CA PRO A 81 -8.31 12.48 -11.34
C PRO A 81 -7.63 11.21 -11.85
N ARG A 82 -6.86 11.37 -12.94
CA ARG A 82 -6.10 10.26 -13.50
C ARG A 82 -4.88 9.96 -12.65
N LEU A 83 -4.69 8.68 -12.31
CA LEU A 83 -3.57 8.21 -11.48
C LEU A 83 -2.51 7.46 -12.30
N GLN A 84 -2.76 7.23 -13.59
CA GLN A 84 -1.80 6.66 -14.53
C GLN A 84 -1.36 7.73 -15.52
N PRO A 85 -0.04 8.10 -15.56
CA PRO A 85 0.45 9.08 -16.52
C PRO A 85 0.25 8.64 -17.97
N GLU A 86 -0.04 9.59 -18.86
CA GLU A 86 -0.14 9.34 -20.32
C GLU A 86 1.24 9.41 -20.99
N GLU A 87 2.15 10.24 -20.46
CA GLU A 87 3.50 10.36 -21.02
C GLU A 87 4.26 9.03 -20.82
N PRO A 88 4.84 8.45 -21.87
CA PRO A 88 5.42 7.10 -21.82
C PRO A 88 6.54 6.92 -20.79
N ARG A 89 7.40 7.93 -20.58
CA ARG A 89 8.49 7.85 -19.59
C ARG A 89 7.95 7.91 -18.17
N ALA A 90 6.97 8.78 -17.91
CA ALA A 90 6.29 8.85 -16.61
C ALA A 90 5.54 7.56 -16.31
N ALA A 91 4.83 7.00 -17.29
CA ALA A 91 4.17 5.70 -17.17
C ALA A 91 5.17 4.56 -16.91
N ALA A 92 6.31 4.55 -17.59
CA ALA A 92 7.39 3.59 -17.37
C ALA A 92 7.98 3.73 -15.95
N ARG A 93 8.20 4.97 -15.47
CA ARG A 93 8.69 5.25 -14.11
C ARG A 93 7.69 4.77 -13.06
N MET A 94 6.39 5.07 -13.23
CA MET A 94 5.33 4.56 -12.36
C MET A 94 5.39 3.03 -12.29
N ASN A 95 5.44 2.34 -13.42
CA ASN A 95 5.49 0.88 -13.47
C ASN A 95 6.77 0.32 -12.84
N GLN A 96 7.93 0.95 -13.05
CA GLN A 96 9.19 0.58 -12.42
C GLN A 96 9.10 0.64 -10.91
N LEU A 97 8.59 1.76 -10.35
CA LEU A 97 8.46 1.93 -8.89
C LEU A 97 7.44 0.97 -8.29
N MET A 98 6.34 0.68 -8.98
CA MET A 98 5.38 -0.34 -8.55
C MET A 98 6.04 -1.74 -8.52
N GLY A 99 6.85 -2.09 -9.53
CA GLY A 99 7.62 -3.33 -9.54
C GLY A 99 8.67 -3.38 -8.43
N ILE A 100 9.37 -2.27 -8.17
CA ILE A 100 10.32 -2.14 -7.05
C ILE A 100 9.59 -2.37 -5.71
N THR A 101 8.39 -1.84 -5.55
CA THR A 101 7.61 -2.02 -4.33
C THR A 101 7.27 -3.49 -4.09
N ASP A 102 6.76 -4.19 -5.08
CA ASP A 102 6.36 -5.59 -4.94
C ASP A 102 7.55 -6.53 -4.71
N TRP A 103 8.66 -6.26 -5.37
CA TRP A 103 9.80 -7.16 -5.33
C TRP A 103 10.81 -6.82 -4.23
N TYR A 104 11.19 -5.54 -4.10
CA TYR A 104 12.27 -5.15 -3.18
C TYR A 104 11.71 -4.59 -1.87
N VAL A 105 10.81 -3.59 -1.90
CA VAL A 105 10.25 -3.00 -0.66
C VAL A 105 9.54 -4.07 0.16
N MET A 106 8.75 -4.92 -0.47
CA MET A 106 8.04 -5.98 0.25
C MET A 106 9.00 -6.94 0.95
N ARG A 107 10.08 -7.36 0.29
CA ARG A 107 11.00 -8.38 0.82
C ARG A 107 12.06 -7.82 1.75
N GLN A 108 12.55 -6.61 1.50
CA GLN A 108 13.70 -6.04 2.20
C GLN A 108 13.29 -5.05 3.29
N VAL A 109 12.07 -4.51 3.23
CA VAL A 109 11.57 -3.49 4.14
C VAL A 109 10.35 -4.01 4.90
N SER A 110 9.26 -4.34 4.17
CA SER A 110 7.97 -4.61 4.81
C SER A 110 7.98 -5.93 5.57
N MET A 111 8.47 -7.01 4.99
CA MET A 111 8.47 -8.32 5.67
C MET A 111 9.43 -8.36 6.85
N PRO A 112 10.73 -8.02 6.72
CA PRO A 112 11.66 -8.19 7.83
C PRO A 112 11.53 -7.10 8.90
N ILE A 113 11.24 -5.84 8.53
CA ILE A 113 11.26 -4.73 9.50
C ILE A 113 9.83 -4.34 9.90
N THR A 114 9.02 -3.89 8.93
CA THR A 114 7.67 -3.36 9.24
C THR A 114 6.77 -4.41 9.89
N ARG A 115 6.77 -5.64 9.38
CA ARG A 115 6.01 -6.73 9.98
C ARG A 115 6.42 -7.00 11.43
N ASN A 116 7.72 -7.04 11.72
CA ASN A 116 8.21 -7.29 13.06
C ASN A 116 7.95 -6.12 14.01
N ARG A 117 8.22 -4.86 13.59
CA ARG A 117 8.09 -3.69 14.46
C ARG A 117 6.66 -3.18 14.64
N VAL A 118 5.85 -3.27 13.59
CA VAL A 118 4.53 -2.62 13.57
C VAL A 118 3.39 -3.63 13.63
N VAL A 119 3.47 -4.71 12.85
CA VAL A 119 2.37 -5.68 12.77
C VAL A 119 2.41 -6.70 13.91
N ALA A 120 3.55 -7.32 14.16
CA ALA A 120 3.68 -8.42 15.12
C ALA A 120 3.20 -8.05 16.53
N PRO A 121 3.55 -6.88 17.11
CA PRO A 121 3.03 -6.47 18.41
C PRO A 121 1.51 -6.29 18.44
N ARG A 122 0.93 -5.75 17.36
CA ARG A 122 -0.53 -5.51 17.28
C ARG A 122 -1.37 -6.79 17.19
N VAL A 123 -0.73 -7.91 16.80
CA VAL A 123 -1.40 -9.22 16.65
C VAL A 123 -0.83 -10.27 17.63
N ASN A 124 -0.14 -9.82 18.68
CA ASN A 124 0.46 -10.66 19.72
C ASN A 124 1.37 -11.76 19.15
N ARG A 125 2.22 -11.42 18.18
CA ARG A 125 3.24 -12.32 17.64
C ARG A 125 4.63 -11.91 18.10
N PRO A 126 5.56 -12.87 18.24
CA PRO A 126 6.93 -12.57 18.60
C PRO A 126 7.62 -11.71 17.53
N VAL A 127 8.56 -10.90 17.97
CA VAL A 127 9.43 -10.07 17.13
C VAL A 127 10.75 -10.81 16.93
N ASP A 128 11.22 -10.87 15.69
CA ASP A 128 12.55 -11.43 15.35
C ASP A 128 13.55 -10.29 15.14
N GLU A 129 14.36 -10.02 16.18
CA GLU A 129 15.37 -8.98 16.15
C GLU A 129 16.50 -9.28 15.14
N ASN A 130 16.86 -10.55 14.94
CA ASN A 130 17.89 -10.93 13.98
C ASN A 130 17.46 -10.68 12.54
N GLU A 131 16.18 -10.96 12.22
CA GLU A 131 15.60 -10.65 10.91
C GLU A 131 15.63 -9.14 10.64
N ILE A 132 15.30 -8.32 11.65
CA ILE A 132 15.32 -6.85 11.53
C ILE A 132 16.74 -6.36 11.25
N VAL A 133 17.70 -6.71 12.13
CA VAL A 133 19.08 -6.24 12.01
C VAL A 133 19.71 -6.67 10.69
N GLY A 134 19.48 -7.92 10.28
CA GLY A 134 19.97 -8.45 9.01
C GLY A 134 19.41 -7.74 7.77
N ALA A 135 18.24 -7.15 7.87
CA ALA A 135 17.58 -6.47 6.75
C ALA A 135 17.99 -4.99 6.57
N ILE A 136 18.55 -4.34 7.61
CA ILE A 136 18.89 -2.90 7.59
C ILE A 136 19.75 -2.50 6.37
N PRO A 137 20.83 -3.20 6.00
CA PRO A 137 21.66 -2.81 4.86
C PRO A 137 20.84 -2.79 3.54
N ASN A 138 20.05 -3.82 3.30
CA ASN A 138 19.22 -3.92 2.09
C ASN A 138 18.07 -2.90 2.09
N ALA A 139 17.47 -2.62 3.25
CA ALA A 139 16.46 -1.59 3.38
C ALA A 139 17.03 -0.20 3.03
N ARG A 140 18.25 0.13 3.46
CA ARG A 140 18.95 1.38 3.07
C ARG A 140 19.16 1.47 1.57
N ILE A 141 19.61 0.40 0.91
CA ILE A 141 19.79 0.37 -0.56
C ILE A 141 18.44 0.63 -1.24
N CYS A 142 17.39 -0.04 -0.78
CA CYS A 142 16.05 0.09 -1.35
C CYS A 142 15.51 1.52 -1.22
N VAL A 143 15.60 2.11 -0.03
CA VAL A 143 15.12 3.47 0.24
C VAL A 143 15.95 4.51 -0.51
N ALA A 144 17.28 4.34 -0.56
CA ALA A 144 18.17 5.23 -1.32
C ALA A 144 17.83 5.24 -2.82
N GLU A 145 17.53 4.07 -3.40
CA GLU A 145 17.14 4.01 -4.81
C GLU A 145 15.79 4.68 -5.07
N ILE A 146 14.80 4.49 -4.19
CA ILE A 146 13.52 5.19 -4.29
C ILE A 146 13.71 6.71 -4.20
N ALA A 147 14.54 7.18 -3.27
CA ALA A 147 14.87 8.60 -3.12
C ALA A 147 15.56 9.16 -4.36
N ARG A 148 16.48 8.38 -4.97
CA ARG A 148 17.15 8.74 -6.23
C ARG A 148 16.16 8.82 -7.40
N LEU A 149 15.20 7.90 -7.48
CA LEU A 149 14.21 7.83 -8.55
C LEU A 149 13.13 8.92 -8.45
N LEU A 150 12.91 9.49 -7.26
CA LEU A 150 12.04 10.65 -7.06
C LEU A 150 12.61 11.92 -7.76
N ASP A 151 13.95 12.01 -7.87
CA ASP A 151 14.69 12.94 -8.74
C ASP A 151 14.20 14.40 -8.68
N GLY A 152 13.90 14.89 -7.48
CA GLY A 152 13.43 16.28 -7.27
C GLY A 152 11.99 16.57 -7.71
N HIS A 153 11.30 15.59 -8.28
CA HIS A 153 9.88 15.73 -8.61
C HIS A 153 9.00 15.74 -7.35
N PRO A 154 7.84 16.41 -7.40
CA PRO A 154 6.89 16.36 -6.28
C PRO A 154 6.27 14.98 -6.06
N TRP A 155 6.16 14.15 -7.09
CA TRP A 155 5.59 12.81 -7.05
C TRP A 155 6.47 11.79 -7.77
N MET A 156 6.26 10.52 -7.50
CA MET A 156 7.10 9.41 -7.94
C MET A 156 7.22 9.25 -9.47
N ALA A 157 6.23 9.70 -10.21
CA ALA A 157 6.23 9.62 -11.67
C ALA A 157 6.20 11.01 -12.36
N GLY A 158 6.55 12.08 -11.65
CA GLY A 158 6.60 13.45 -12.19
C GLY A 158 5.82 14.47 -11.37
N ASP A 159 5.03 15.32 -12.03
CA ASP A 159 4.38 16.47 -11.40
C ASP A 159 2.99 16.19 -10.82
N ALA A 160 2.42 15.04 -11.11
CA ALA A 160 1.12 14.60 -10.61
C ALA A 160 1.24 13.29 -9.83
N ILE A 161 0.37 13.14 -8.81
CA ILE A 161 0.27 11.90 -8.04
C ILE A 161 -0.08 10.71 -8.95
N SER A 162 0.52 9.57 -8.71
CA SER A 162 0.33 8.37 -9.50
C SER A 162 0.06 7.13 -8.64
N LEU A 163 -0.27 6.00 -9.26
CA LEU A 163 -0.44 4.72 -8.58
C LEU A 163 0.84 4.28 -7.85
N ALA A 164 2.03 4.69 -8.34
CA ALA A 164 3.29 4.40 -7.66
C ALA A 164 3.37 5.11 -6.30
N ASP A 165 2.90 6.36 -6.23
CA ASP A 165 2.85 7.11 -4.97
C ASP A 165 1.96 6.41 -3.94
N LEU A 166 0.78 5.96 -4.35
CA LEU A 166 -0.18 5.31 -3.45
C LEU A 166 0.34 3.96 -2.94
N LEU A 167 0.94 3.15 -3.83
CA LEU A 167 1.49 1.86 -3.45
C LEU A 167 2.69 2.02 -2.50
N LEU A 168 3.64 2.90 -2.84
CA LEU A 168 4.80 3.19 -1.99
C LEU A 168 4.39 3.80 -0.65
N ALA A 169 3.45 4.75 -0.64
CA ALA A 169 3.00 5.38 0.59
C ALA A 169 2.37 4.39 1.56
N ALA A 170 1.60 3.42 1.07
CA ALA A 170 1.03 2.37 1.92
C ALA A 170 2.11 1.56 2.65
N HIS A 171 3.26 1.33 2.01
CA HIS A 171 4.39 0.62 2.60
C HIS A 171 5.27 1.52 3.46
N LEU A 172 5.70 2.68 2.93
CA LEU A 172 6.68 3.53 3.60
C LEU A 172 6.12 4.29 4.80
N SER A 173 4.83 4.68 4.79
CA SER A 173 4.18 5.26 5.98
C SER A 173 4.11 4.27 7.15
N MET A 174 4.00 2.98 6.86
CA MET A 174 4.02 1.95 7.88
C MET A 174 5.45 1.65 8.35
N PHE A 175 6.41 1.65 7.41
CA PHE A 175 7.84 1.52 7.72
C PHE A 175 8.34 2.69 8.59
N ALA A 176 7.87 3.91 8.35
CA ALA A 176 8.21 5.08 9.15
C ALA A 176 7.85 4.96 10.64
N GLN A 177 6.89 4.10 11.00
CA GLN A 177 6.52 3.83 12.39
C GLN A 177 7.56 2.94 13.12
N ALA A 178 8.40 2.22 12.39
CA ALA A 178 9.52 1.49 12.96
C ALA A 178 10.69 2.43 13.27
N PRO A 179 11.40 2.29 14.41
CA PRO A 179 12.56 3.13 14.74
C PRO A 179 13.62 3.14 13.63
N GLU A 180 13.92 1.97 13.07
CA GLU A 180 14.85 1.78 11.96
C GLU A 180 14.33 2.52 10.70
N GLY A 181 13.04 2.39 10.42
CA GLY A 181 12.39 3.02 9.27
C GLY A 181 12.43 4.54 9.33
N GLY A 182 12.06 5.11 10.48
CA GLY A 182 12.15 6.55 10.69
C GLY A 182 13.57 7.09 10.54
N THR A 183 14.58 6.31 10.99
CA THR A 183 15.99 6.69 10.83
C THR A 183 16.42 6.66 9.37
N ILE A 184 16.17 5.57 8.65
CA ILE A 184 16.57 5.40 7.25
C ILE A 184 15.89 6.43 6.34
N LEU A 185 14.60 6.70 6.53
CA LEU A 185 13.88 7.69 5.74
C LEU A 185 14.44 9.12 5.91
N ARG A 186 14.83 9.49 7.13
CA ARG A 186 15.44 10.81 7.39
C ARG A 186 16.81 11.02 6.74
N GLU A 187 17.50 9.98 6.30
CA GLU A 187 18.74 10.08 5.52
C GLU A 187 18.51 10.67 4.12
N HIS A 188 17.22 10.77 3.68
CA HIS A 188 16.81 11.25 2.36
C HIS A 188 15.74 12.33 2.48
N GLU A 189 16.16 13.60 2.50
CA GLU A 189 15.28 14.75 2.71
C GLU A 189 14.15 14.84 1.67
N ASN A 190 14.46 14.61 0.39
CA ASN A 190 13.47 14.61 -0.69
C ASN A 190 12.37 13.55 -0.48
N LEU A 191 12.74 12.35 -0.06
CA LEU A 191 11.79 11.27 0.20
C LEU A 191 10.98 11.52 1.46
N SER A 192 11.60 12.07 2.50
CA SER A 192 10.90 12.50 3.72
C SER A 192 9.87 13.60 3.43
N GLY A 193 10.23 14.57 2.58
CA GLY A 193 9.32 15.62 2.13
C GLY A 193 8.16 15.09 1.28
N TRP A 194 8.42 14.11 0.41
CA TRP A 194 7.37 13.41 -0.34
C TRP A 194 6.44 12.64 0.61
N LEU A 195 6.98 11.90 1.58
CA LEU A 195 6.17 11.13 2.53
C LEU A 195 5.27 12.05 3.37
N ALA A 196 5.80 13.16 3.87
CA ALA A 196 5.00 14.14 4.60
C ALA A 196 3.88 14.74 3.74
N ARG A 197 4.16 15.02 2.45
CA ARG A 197 3.16 15.54 1.51
C ARG A 197 2.04 14.54 1.26
N ILE A 198 2.35 13.28 1.02
CA ILE A 198 1.32 12.28 0.74
C ILE A 198 0.53 11.93 2.01
N GLU A 199 1.15 11.84 3.18
CA GLU A 199 0.47 11.60 4.47
C GLU A 199 -0.51 12.72 4.84
N GLY A 200 -0.29 13.94 4.35
CA GLY A 200 -1.22 15.06 4.48
C GLY A 200 -2.55 14.86 3.75
N ARG A 201 -2.64 13.94 2.77
CA ARG A 201 -3.84 13.74 1.94
C ARG A 201 -5.00 13.14 2.72
N PRO A 202 -6.26 13.53 2.38
CA PRO A 202 -7.45 12.95 3.00
C PRO A 202 -7.52 11.42 2.86
N SER A 203 -7.14 10.88 1.70
CA SER A 203 -7.10 9.43 1.42
C SER A 203 -6.20 8.67 2.40
N MET A 204 -5.02 9.20 2.68
CA MET A 204 -4.07 8.61 3.64
C MET A 204 -4.63 8.60 5.06
N LYS A 205 -5.34 9.67 5.45
CA LYS A 205 -5.99 9.79 6.77
C LYS A 205 -7.19 8.85 6.90
N ALA A 206 -7.98 8.69 5.84
CA ALA A 206 -9.16 7.82 5.82
C ALA A 206 -8.79 6.32 5.85
N THR A 207 -7.58 5.96 5.42
CA THR A 207 -7.13 4.56 5.27
C THR A 207 -6.07 4.14 6.29
N THR A 208 -5.91 4.84 7.40
CA THR A 208 -5.07 4.35 8.50
C THR A 208 -5.65 3.07 9.08
N TRP A 209 -4.80 2.20 9.65
CA TRP A 209 -5.25 0.93 10.24
C TRP A 209 -6.37 1.15 11.25
N ASP A 210 -6.19 2.11 12.16
CA ASP A 210 -7.14 2.36 13.23
C ASP A 210 -8.48 2.91 12.67
N ARG A 211 -8.44 3.83 11.68
CA ARG A 211 -9.65 4.31 11.01
C ARG A 211 -10.40 3.22 10.25
N LEU A 212 -9.68 2.29 9.63
CA LEU A 212 -10.32 1.15 8.97
C LEU A 212 -11.00 0.22 9.96
N LEU A 213 -10.40 -0.01 11.15
CA LEU A 213 -11.04 -0.78 12.22
C LEU A 213 -12.29 -0.09 12.75
N GLU A 214 -12.25 1.24 12.96
CA GLU A 214 -13.42 2.03 13.35
C GLU A 214 -14.56 1.91 12.32
N ARG A 215 -14.25 2.04 11.02
CA ARG A 215 -15.24 1.88 9.94
C ARG A 215 -15.88 0.50 9.91
N VAL A 216 -15.08 -0.54 10.08
CA VAL A 216 -15.56 -1.94 10.13
C VAL A 216 -16.46 -2.15 11.34
N ALA A 217 -16.08 -1.65 12.52
CA ALA A 217 -16.90 -1.75 13.72
C ALA A 217 -18.23 -0.99 13.62
N ALA A 218 -18.25 0.15 12.93
CA ALA A 218 -19.47 0.93 12.71
C ALA A 218 -20.42 0.32 11.67
N ALA A 219 -19.93 -0.61 10.82
CA ALA A 219 -20.73 -1.28 9.78
C ALA A 219 -21.27 -2.66 10.22
N ALA A 220 -20.83 -3.18 11.38
CA ALA A 220 -21.22 -4.47 11.93
C ALA A 220 -22.48 -4.37 12.82
#